data_add72cc28ada891c639a42fac90150d4
#
_entry.id   add72cc28ada891c639a42fac90150d4
#
_cell.length_a   1.000
_cell.length_b   1.000
_cell.length_c   1.000
_cell.angle_alpha   90.00
_cell.angle_beta   90.00
_cell.angle_gamma   90.00
#
_symmetry.space_group_name_H-M   'P 1'
#
loop_
_entity.id
_entity.type
_entity.pdbx_description
1 polymer ?
#
loop_
_entity_poly.entity_id
_entity_poly.type
_entity_poly.pdbx_seq_one_letter_code
_entity_poly.pdbx_strand_id
1 'polypeptide(L)'
;MFMGGYLLAAIANVVNLVLVAYMWIIIARAVLSWVNPDPYNPIVRFLYRVTEPVLRPIRHRLPTLQMGLDLSPLVVLLAIYLLRDFLVPVLYRIAAEIG
;
A
#
# COMPACT_ATOMS: atom_id res chain seq x y z
N MET A 1 -26.85 -9.54 13.00
CA MET A 1 -26.56 -9.68 14.43
C MET A 1 -25.41 -8.79 14.82
N PHE A 2 -25.41 -8.32 16.06
CA PHE A 2 -24.42 -7.37 16.54
C PHE A 2 -22.99 -7.85 16.35
N MET A 3 -22.73 -9.12 16.65
CA MET A 3 -21.37 -9.67 16.58
C MET A 3 -20.85 -9.67 15.16
N GLY A 4 -21.69 -9.98 14.18
CA GLY A 4 -21.27 -9.96 12.78
C GLY A 4 -20.87 -8.58 12.32
N GLY A 5 -21.67 -7.58 12.69
CA GLY A 5 -21.36 -6.19 12.34
C GLY A 5 -20.09 -5.69 13.01
N TYR A 6 -19.91 -5.99 14.29
CA TYR A 6 -18.72 -5.59 15.02
C TYR A 6 -17.47 -6.29 14.48
N LEU A 7 -17.59 -7.58 14.15
CA LEU A 7 -16.46 -8.32 13.60
C LEU A 7 -16.05 -7.73 12.25
N LEU A 8 -17.01 -7.45 11.39
CA LEU A 8 -16.71 -6.90 10.07
C LEU A 8 -16.16 -5.49 10.17
N ALA A 9 -16.67 -4.67 11.11
CA ALA A 9 -16.10 -3.35 11.35
C ALA A 9 -14.67 -3.44 11.85
N ALA A 10 -14.38 -4.41 12.71
CA ALA A 10 -13.02 -4.63 13.19
C ALA A 10 -12.09 -5.04 12.04
N ILE A 11 -12.56 -5.90 11.15
CA ILE A 11 -11.80 -6.28 9.95
C ILE A 11 -11.53 -5.05 9.08
N ALA A 12 -12.54 -4.18 8.92
CA ALA A 12 -12.36 -2.95 8.16
C ALA A 12 -11.28 -2.06 8.77
N ASN A 13 -11.25 -1.95 10.10
CA ASN A 13 -10.22 -1.19 10.80
C ASN A 13 -8.83 -1.77 10.57
N VAL A 14 -8.70 -3.11 10.60
CA VAL A 14 -7.43 -3.77 10.36
C VAL A 14 -6.99 -3.58 8.91
N VAL A 15 -7.90 -3.71 7.96
CA VAL A 15 -7.60 -3.48 6.55
C VAL A 15 -7.10 -2.05 6.34
N ASN A 16 -7.79 -1.08 6.94
CA ASN A 16 -7.37 0.31 6.86
C ASN A 16 -5.95 0.51 7.41
N LEU A 17 -5.68 -0.06 8.57
CA LEU A 17 -4.37 0.05 9.21
C LEU A 17 -3.27 -0.56 8.35
N VAL A 18 -3.52 -1.76 7.81
CA VAL A 18 -2.55 -2.46 6.96
C VAL A 18 -2.27 -1.65 5.69
N LEU A 19 -3.32 -1.14 5.05
CA LEU A 19 -3.14 -0.35 3.83
C LEU A 19 -2.38 0.93 4.10
N VAL A 20 -2.70 1.64 5.18
CA VAL A 20 -1.99 2.87 5.55
C VAL A 20 -0.52 2.57 5.88
N ALA A 21 -0.27 1.51 6.63
CA ALA A 21 1.10 1.11 6.95
C ALA A 21 1.91 0.80 5.69
N TYR A 22 1.31 0.09 4.75
CA TYR A 22 1.97 -0.24 3.50
C TYR A 22 2.23 1.01 2.66
N MET A 23 1.31 1.97 2.65
CA MET A 23 1.52 3.24 1.96
C MET A 23 2.75 3.97 2.51
N TRP A 24 2.91 3.99 3.84
CA TRP A 24 4.08 4.61 4.46
C TRP A 24 5.36 3.86 4.11
N ILE A 25 5.31 2.53 4.04
CA ILE A 25 6.47 1.73 3.62
C ILE A 25 6.88 2.10 2.20
N ILE A 26 5.92 2.25 1.29
CA ILE A 26 6.21 2.63 -0.10
C ILE A 26 6.76 4.05 -0.17
N ILE A 27 6.22 4.96 0.62
CA ILE A 27 6.74 6.34 0.70
C ILE A 27 8.19 6.32 1.17
N ALA A 28 8.48 5.56 2.22
CA ALA A 28 9.84 5.44 2.72
C ALA A 28 10.79 4.90 1.65
N ARG A 29 10.35 3.88 0.92
CA ARG A 29 11.16 3.33 -0.17
C ARG A 29 11.41 4.36 -1.26
N ALA A 30 10.39 5.13 -1.62
CA ALA A 30 10.54 6.16 -2.66
C ALA A 30 11.57 7.22 -2.22
N VAL A 31 11.48 7.65 -0.98
CA VAL A 31 12.44 8.62 -0.43
C VAL A 31 13.86 8.04 -0.43
N LEU A 32 14.01 6.80 -0.01
CA LEU A 32 15.31 6.14 -0.02
C LEU A 32 15.88 6.02 -1.42
N SER A 33 15.02 5.78 -2.41
CA SER A 33 15.44 5.71 -3.80
C SER A 33 16.07 7.02 -4.27
N TRP A 34 15.56 8.15 -3.78
CA TRP A 34 16.07 9.48 -4.13
C TRP A 34 17.36 9.82 -3.39
N VAL A 35 17.46 9.36 -2.14
CA VAL A 35 18.63 9.65 -1.28
C VAL A 35 19.82 8.74 -1.63
N ASN A 36 19.57 7.64 -2.31
CA ASN A 36 20.57 6.66 -2.70
C ASN A 36 21.31 6.08 -1.48
N PRO A 37 20.59 5.36 -0.60
CA PRO A 37 21.14 4.87 0.65
C PRO A 37 22.06 3.68 0.44
N ASP A 38 22.78 3.30 1.50
CA ASP A 38 23.64 2.14 1.54
C ASP A 38 22.83 0.85 1.30
N PRO A 39 23.11 0.10 0.20
CA PRO A 39 22.35 -1.10 -0.09
C PRO A 39 22.60 -2.24 0.91
N TYR A 40 23.61 -2.13 1.74
CA TYR A 40 23.92 -3.13 2.76
C TYR A 40 23.17 -2.89 4.07
N ASN A 41 22.46 -1.77 4.19
CA ASN A 41 21.67 -1.47 5.38
C ASN A 41 20.49 -2.44 5.46
N PRO A 42 20.32 -3.17 6.60
CA PRO A 42 19.24 -4.14 6.73
C PRO A 42 17.85 -3.52 6.59
N ILE A 43 17.67 -2.28 7.03
CA ILE A 43 16.39 -1.57 6.92
C ILE A 43 16.05 -1.31 5.45
N VAL A 44 17.05 -0.89 4.68
CA VAL A 44 16.88 -0.64 3.23
C VAL A 44 16.51 -1.94 2.52
N ARG A 45 17.21 -3.03 2.85
CA ARG A 45 16.93 -4.35 2.28
C ARG A 45 15.52 -4.80 2.60
N PHE A 46 15.09 -4.59 3.84
CA PHE A 46 13.75 -4.96 4.27
C PHE A 46 12.70 -4.21 3.48
N LEU A 47 12.86 -2.89 3.32
CA LEU A 47 11.92 -2.06 2.58
C LEU A 47 11.82 -2.51 1.12
N TYR A 48 12.95 -2.77 0.48
CA TYR A 48 12.94 -3.25 -0.90
C TYR A 48 12.29 -4.61 -1.02
N ARG A 49 12.58 -5.52 -0.11
CA ARG A 49 12.02 -6.87 -0.14
C ARG A 49 10.50 -6.87 0.01
N VAL A 50 9.97 -6.00 0.85
CA VAL A 50 8.53 -5.93 1.09
C VAL A 50 7.80 -5.25 -0.07
N THR A 51 8.44 -4.30 -0.74
CA THR A 51 7.79 -3.51 -1.79
C THR A 51 7.99 -4.06 -3.20
N GLU A 52 9.06 -4.82 -3.46
CA GLU A 52 9.37 -5.33 -4.80
C GLU A 52 8.24 -6.18 -5.42
N PRO A 53 7.58 -7.10 -4.67
CA PRO A 53 6.53 -7.91 -5.28
C PRO A 53 5.40 -7.09 -5.88
N VAL A 54 5.15 -5.90 -5.34
CA VAL A 54 4.09 -5.01 -5.83
C VAL A 54 4.62 -4.05 -6.90
N LEU A 55 5.81 -3.48 -6.67
CA LEU A 55 6.37 -2.47 -7.56
C LEU A 55 6.92 -3.04 -8.85
N ARG A 56 7.48 -4.25 -8.81
CA ARG A 56 8.14 -4.84 -9.97
C ARG A 56 7.21 -5.02 -11.17
N PRO A 57 6.02 -5.64 -11.03
CA PRO A 57 5.11 -5.78 -12.18
C PRO A 57 4.68 -4.44 -12.77
N ILE A 58 4.47 -3.44 -11.91
CA ILE A 58 4.05 -2.11 -12.35
C ILE A 58 5.19 -1.42 -13.08
N ARG A 59 6.41 -1.55 -12.56
CA ARG A 59 7.60 -0.95 -13.18
C ARG A 59 7.80 -1.46 -14.60
N HIS A 60 7.57 -2.75 -14.83
CA HIS A 60 7.75 -3.34 -16.15
C HIS A 60 6.71 -2.87 -17.16
N ARG A 61 5.56 -2.42 -16.70
CA ARG A 61 4.47 -1.99 -17.58
C ARG A 61 4.48 -0.49 -17.85
N LEU A 62 5.21 0.28 -17.06
CA LEU A 62 5.23 1.74 -17.20
C LEU A 62 6.37 2.17 -18.14
N PRO A 63 6.07 3.01 -19.13
CA PRO A 63 7.12 3.54 -20.03
C PRO A 63 8.00 4.59 -19.37
N THR A 64 7.70 5.00 -18.13
CA THR A 64 8.43 6.05 -17.43
C THR A 64 9.89 5.69 -17.16
N LEU A 65 10.24 4.41 -17.16
CA LEU A 65 11.62 3.99 -17.01
C LEU A 65 12.51 4.51 -18.14
N GLN A 66 11.95 4.67 -19.33
CA GLN A 66 12.68 5.20 -20.48
C GLN A 66 13.02 6.68 -20.30
N MET A 67 12.26 7.36 -19.43
CA MET A 67 12.50 8.76 -19.11
C MET A 67 13.49 8.94 -17.96
N GLY A 68 13.96 7.84 -17.38
CA GLY A 68 14.86 7.87 -16.24
C GLY A 68 14.20 8.13 -14.91
N LEU A 69 12.86 8.18 -14.90
CA LEU A 69 12.07 8.41 -13.69
C LEU A 69 11.30 7.14 -13.33
N ASP A 70 11.43 6.72 -12.07
CA ASP A 70 10.67 5.59 -11.56
C ASP A 70 9.41 6.13 -10.85
N LEU A 71 8.28 6.09 -11.56
CA LEU A 71 7.00 6.52 -11.01
C LEU A 71 6.19 5.36 -10.45
N SER A 72 6.77 4.16 -10.40
CA SER A 72 6.07 2.99 -9.85
C SER A 72 5.55 3.20 -8.43
N PRO A 73 6.34 3.76 -7.50
CA PRO A 73 5.83 4.01 -6.16
C PRO A 73 4.62 4.92 -6.15
N LEU A 74 4.62 5.95 -6.99
CA LEU A 74 3.51 6.89 -7.08
C LEU A 74 2.23 6.18 -7.56
N VAL A 75 2.36 5.34 -8.59
CA VAL A 75 1.21 4.59 -9.12
C VAL A 75 0.66 3.64 -8.06
N VAL A 76 1.54 2.93 -7.34
CA VAL A 76 1.12 2.01 -6.29
C VAL A 76 0.43 2.77 -5.15
N LEU A 77 0.96 3.91 -4.74
CA LEU A 77 0.35 4.72 -3.70
C LEU A 77 -1.05 5.16 -4.11
N LEU A 78 -1.21 5.59 -5.35
CA LEU A 78 -2.51 6.02 -5.85
C LEU A 78 -3.49 4.85 -5.87
N ALA A 79 -3.03 3.68 -6.33
CA ALA A 79 -3.86 2.48 -6.38
C ALA A 79 -4.29 2.05 -4.97
N ILE A 80 -3.37 2.07 -4.02
CA ILE A 80 -3.68 1.71 -2.62
C ILE A 80 -4.65 2.71 -2.01
N TYR A 81 -4.45 4.00 -2.29
CA TYR A 81 -5.32 5.05 -1.80
C TYR A 81 -6.75 4.86 -2.32
N LEU A 82 -6.90 4.59 -3.61
CA LEU A 82 -8.21 4.34 -4.21
C LEU A 82 -8.84 3.07 -3.62
N LEU A 83 -8.06 2.03 -3.44
CA LEU A 83 -8.54 0.78 -2.86
C LEU A 83 -9.02 1.00 -1.43
N ARG A 84 -8.25 1.74 -0.65
CA ARG A 84 -8.60 2.06 0.73
C ARG A 84 -9.90 2.86 0.79
N ASP A 85 -10.01 3.91 -0.03
CA ASP A 85 -11.18 4.79 -0.02
C ASP A 85 -12.43 4.09 -0.52
N PHE A 86 -12.28 3.03 -1.31
CA PHE A 86 -13.41 2.24 -1.77
C PHE A 86 -13.73 1.09 -0.81
N LEU A 87 -12.72 0.30 -0.46
CA LEU A 87 -12.91 -0.94 0.27
C LEU A 87 -13.36 -0.71 1.73
N VAL A 88 -12.72 0.23 2.41
CA VAL A 88 -13.00 0.44 3.83
C VAL A 88 -14.42 0.95 4.06
N PRO A 89 -14.91 1.97 3.33
CA PRO A 89 -16.30 2.38 3.48
C PRO A 89 -17.30 1.29 3.11
N VAL A 90 -16.99 0.47 2.10
CA VAL A 90 -17.85 -0.65 1.71
C VAL A 90 -17.96 -1.65 2.85
N LEU A 91 -16.84 -1.98 3.49
CA LEU A 91 -16.84 -2.90 4.62
C LEU A 91 -17.64 -2.36 5.79
N TYR A 92 -17.50 -1.07 6.10
CA TYR A 92 -18.31 -0.44 7.17
C TYR A 92 -19.78 -0.45 6.84
N ARG A 93 -20.14 -0.20 5.59
CA ARG A 93 -21.53 -0.21 5.17
C ARG A 93 -22.15 -1.61 5.31
N ILE A 94 -21.43 -2.63 4.89
CA ILE A 94 -21.87 -4.02 5.04
C ILE A 94 -22.01 -4.35 6.52
N ALA A 95 -21.05 -3.92 7.34
CA ALA A 95 -21.11 -4.12 8.78
C ALA A 95 -22.37 -3.51 9.40
N ALA A 96 -22.72 -2.31 8.94
CA ALA A 96 -23.93 -1.64 9.43
C ALA A 96 -25.21 -2.38 9.01
N GLU A 97 -25.22 -2.97 7.82
CA GLU A 97 -26.38 -3.69 7.32
C GLU A 97 -26.61 -5.02 8.02
N ILE A 98 -25.53 -5.74 8.36
CA ILE A 98 -25.66 -7.03 9.03
C ILE A 98 -25.62 -6.93 10.54
N GLY A 99 -25.18 -5.80 11.05
CA GLY A 99 -25.13 -5.52 12.49
C GLY A 99 -26.35 -4.76 12.94
#